data_6cf4949b1f88afe3ef65b537bb84ef19
#
_entry.id   6cf4949b1f88afe3ef65b537bb84ef19
#
_cell.length_a   1.000
_cell.length_b   1.000
_cell.length_c   1.000
_cell.angle_alpha   90.00
_cell.angle_beta   90.00
_cell.angle_gamma   90.00
#
_symmetry.space_group_name_H-M   'P 1'
#
loop_
_entity.id
_entity.type
_entity.pdbx_description
1 polymer ?
#
loop_
_entity_poly.entity_id
_entity_poly.type
_entity_poly.pdbx_seq_one_letter_code
_entity_poly.pdbx_strand_id
1 'polypeptide(L)'
;GAMEHATAARRIVEAAPKGAKVMEFGARRADGLEAAIDSSLYAMMVGCVGTSNCRAADMVGEKGMGTMAHSWVESFDSELEAFITFAKIYPDNCILLVDTYDTLRSGIPNAIKTFEYMRDNGIPTDHIGVRIDSGDLAYLTKQTRRMLDEAGFPQAKICISNGLNYDTIESLIAQGAVFDLIGCGDHISKPVGNMGNVYKEVELKQDGFRKPKLKLSEDTIKILNPGYKKVYRAYSKESGYALADIICDYEQVLPEDNLEIV
;
A
#
# COMPACT_ATOMS: atom_id res chain seq x y z
N GLY A 1 18.52 15.93 4.09
CA GLY A 1 19.75 15.14 4.03
C GLY A 1 19.81 14.01 5.05
N ALA A 2 20.96 13.33 5.16
CA ALA A 2 21.14 12.12 5.99
C ALA A 2 20.55 12.23 7.41
N MET A 3 20.88 13.30 8.12
CA MET A 3 20.40 13.54 9.49
C MET A 3 18.88 13.68 9.58
N GLU A 4 18.25 14.25 8.56
CA GLU A 4 16.80 14.44 8.50
C GLU A 4 16.08 13.10 8.37
N HIS A 5 16.49 12.27 7.40
CA HIS A 5 15.92 10.93 7.21
C HIS A 5 16.17 10.03 8.43
N ALA A 6 17.40 10.02 8.96
CA ALA A 6 17.73 9.25 10.15
C ALA A 6 16.90 9.69 11.36
N THR A 7 16.76 11.00 11.61
CA THR A 7 15.95 11.52 12.71
C THR A 7 14.48 11.16 12.56
N ALA A 8 13.93 11.32 11.36
CA ALA A 8 12.54 10.98 11.08
C ALA A 8 12.27 9.48 11.31
N ALA A 9 13.12 8.61 10.76
CA ALA A 9 13.03 7.17 10.96
C ALA A 9 13.18 6.78 12.43
N ARG A 10 14.17 7.35 13.14
CA ARG A 10 14.41 7.06 14.56
C ARG A 10 13.21 7.42 15.44
N ARG A 11 12.59 8.58 15.23
CA ARG A 11 11.37 8.98 15.96
C ARG A 11 10.23 7.98 15.79
N ILE A 12 10.05 7.43 14.57
CA ILE A 12 9.04 6.42 14.29
C ILE A 12 9.36 5.10 14.99
N VAL A 13 10.64 4.69 14.99
CA VAL A 13 11.10 3.50 15.71
C VAL A 13 10.89 3.63 17.22
N GLU A 14 11.12 4.81 17.78
CA GLU A 14 10.90 5.07 19.21
C GLU A 14 9.43 5.14 19.60
N ALA A 15 8.55 5.60 18.69
CA ALA A 15 7.10 5.58 18.91
C ALA A 15 6.50 4.16 18.86
N ALA A 16 7.18 3.22 18.20
CA ALA A 16 6.69 1.86 18.06
C ALA A 16 6.55 1.16 19.43
N PRO A 17 5.43 0.49 19.73
CA PRO A 17 5.27 -0.24 20.99
C PRO A 17 6.31 -1.36 21.10
N LYS A 18 6.62 -1.74 22.33
CA LYS A 18 7.63 -2.76 22.62
C LYS A 18 7.31 -4.06 21.87
N GLY A 19 8.24 -4.51 21.04
CA GLY A 19 8.13 -5.72 20.22
C GLY A 19 7.61 -5.49 18.80
N ALA A 20 7.01 -4.34 18.51
CA ALA A 20 6.65 -3.98 17.13
C ALA A 20 7.91 -3.60 16.32
N LYS A 21 7.86 -3.88 15.02
CA LYS A 21 8.99 -3.64 14.10
C LYS A 21 8.57 -2.62 13.02
N VAL A 22 9.50 -1.73 12.68
CA VAL A 22 9.28 -0.69 11.65
C VAL A 22 10.00 -1.10 10.38
N MET A 23 9.27 -1.08 9.26
CA MET A 23 9.78 -1.32 7.90
C MET A 23 9.72 -0.01 7.11
N GLU A 24 10.77 0.27 6.35
CA GLU A 24 10.86 1.44 5.50
C GLU A 24 10.22 1.17 4.13
N PHE A 25 9.25 2.01 3.70
CA PHE A 25 8.49 1.90 2.44
C PHE A 25 8.49 3.21 1.63
N GLY A 26 9.51 4.05 1.81
CA GLY A 26 9.52 5.42 1.30
C GLY A 26 10.11 5.63 -0.09
N ALA A 27 10.73 4.62 -0.70
CA ALA A 27 11.47 4.78 -1.95
C ALA A 27 10.69 5.54 -3.05
N ARG A 28 9.40 5.29 -3.20
CA ARG A 28 8.51 5.97 -4.18
C ARG A 28 8.23 7.44 -3.86
N ARG A 29 8.65 7.93 -2.69
CA ARG A 29 8.41 9.30 -2.20
C ARG A 29 9.67 10.16 -2.22
N ALA A 30 10.81 9.54 -2.47
CA ALA A 30 12.09 10.23 -2.53
C ALA A 30 12.29 10.95 -3.87
N ASP A 31 13.16 11.98 -3.87
CA ASP A 31 13.51 12.76 -5.06
C ASP A 31 14.56 12.07 -5.92
N GLY A 32 14.19 10.93 -6.47
CA GLY A 32 15.04 10.16 -7.36
C GLY A 32 15.72 8.97 -6.69
N LEU A 33 16.50 8.24 -7.49
CA LEU A 33 17.04 6.94 -7.11
C LEU A 33 18.02 7.02 -5.94
N GLU A 34 18.96 7.95 -5.99
CA GLU A 34 19.99 8.08 -4.94
C GLU A 34 19.37 8.50 -3.60
N ALA A 35 18.42 9.46 -3.63
CA ALA A 35 17.70 9.87 -2.44
C ALA A 35 16.88 8.73 -1.85
N ALA A 36 16.29 7.86 -2.68
CA ALA A 36 15.57 6.68 -2.23
C ALA A 36 16.50 5.66 -1.56
N ILE A 37 17.68 5.42 -2.12
CA ILE A 37 18.67 4.50 -1.55
C ILE A 37 19.16 5.07 -0.21
N ASP A 38 19.58 6.33 -0.19
CA ASP A 38 20.11 6.98 1.00
C ASP A 38 19.10 6.98 2.15
N SER A 39 17.86 7.37 1.90
CA SER A 39 16.82 7.38 2.94
C SER A 39 16.56 5.99 3.52
N SER A 40 16.55 4.95 2.67
CA SER A 40 16.40 3.56 3.10
C SER A 40 17.57 3.08 3.96
N LEU A 41 18.81 3.38 3.55
CA LEU A 41 20.01 3.01 4.33
C LEU A 41 20.01 3.70 5.69
N TYR A 42 19.74 5.01 5.75
CA TYR A 42 19.69 5.74 7.01
C TYR A 42 18.57 5.25 7.93
N ALA A 43 17.42 4.88 7.39
CA ALA A 43 16.33 4.29 8.16
C ALA A 43 16.73 2.96 8.81
N MET A 44 17.39 2.07 8.05
CA MET A 44 17.90 0.81 8.61
C MET A 44 18.98 1.02 9.66
N MET A 45 19.91 1.96 9.46
CA MET A 45 20.96 2.29 10.43
C MET A 45 20.40 2.72 11.79
N VAL A 46 19.22 3.30 11.85
CA VAL A 46 18.63 3.84 13.10
C VAL A 46 17.51 2.97 13.67
N GLY A 47 17.29 1.76 13.13
CA GLY A 47 16.45 0.74 13.76
C GLY A 47 15.23 0.28 12.95
N CYS A 48 15.04 0.73 11.72
CA CYS A 48 14.11 0.04 10.82
C CYS A 48 14.68 -1.36 10.52
N VAL A 49 13.82 -2.39 10.61
CA VAL A 49 14.25 -3.80 10.46
C VAL A 49 14.50 -4.20 9.02
N GLY A 50 14.14 -3.36 8.05
CA GLY A 50 14.36 -3.58 6.63
C GLY A 50 13.69 -2.52 5.79
N THR A 51 13.88 -2.62 4.48
CA THR A 51 13.35 -1.70 3.48
C THR A 51 12.72 -2.44 2.30
N SER A 52 11.73 -1.84 1.67
CA SER A 52 11.20 -2.30 0.38
C SER A 52 12.08 -1.92 -0.82
N ASN A 53 13.11 -1.12 -0.61
CA ASN A 53 14.10 -0.77 -1.63
C ASN A 53 15.12 -1.90 -1.78
N CYS A 54 14.89 -2.79 -2.74
CA CYS A 54 15.75 -3.96 -2.98
C CYS A 54 17.22 -3.59 -3.20
N ARG A 55 17.51 -2.45 -3.86
CA ARG A 55 18.88 -2.01 -4.09
C ARG A 55 19.56 -1.58 -2.78
N ALA A 56 18.87 -0.85 -1.92
CA ALA A 56 19.41 -0.47 -0.62
C ALA A 56 19.63 -1.71 0.29
N ALA A 57 18.70 -2.66 0.27
CA ALA A 57 18.83 -3.91 1.01
C ALA A 57 20.05 -4.73 0.54
N ASP A 58 20.21 -4.88 -0.78
CA ASP A 58 21.35 -5.60 -1.39
C ASP A 58 22.70 -4.97 -1.01
N MET A 59 22.79 -3.64 -0.94
CA MET A 59 24.01 -2.93 -0.55
C MET A 59 24.49 -3.26 0.86
N VAL A 60 23.61 -3.70 1.75
CA VAL A 60 23.93 -4.10 3.13
C VAL A 60 23.86 -5.61 3.35
N GLY A 61 23.71 -6.39 2.28
CA GLY A 61 23.67 -7.86 2.34
C GLY A 61 22.33 -8.42 2.86
N GLU A 62 21.27 -7.62 2.85
CA GLU A 62 19.93 -8.00 3.31
C GLU A 62 18.99 -8.26 2.13
N LYS A 63 17.86 -8.91 2.38
CA LYS A 63 16.78 -9.05 1.41
C LYS A 63 15.80 -7.89 1.53
N GLY A 64 15.28 -7.43 0.38
CA GLY A 64 14.18 -6.47 0.39
C GLY A 64 12.97 -7.03 1.16
N MET A 65 12.39 -6.23 2.03
CA MET A 65 11.20 -6.56 2.81
C MET A 65 10.00 -5.78 2.30
N GLY A 66 8.86 -6.44 2.22
CA GLY A 66 7.64 -5.78 1.75
C GLY A 66 6.46 -6.73 1.77
N THR A 67 5.36 -6.25 1.23
CA THR A 67 4.13 -7.00 1.08
C THR A 67 3.59 -6.81 -0.34
N MET A 68 2.52 -7.50 -0.71
CA MET A 68 1.84 -7.27 -1.98
C MET A 68 1.31 -5.83 -2.09
N ALA A 69 1.10 -5.36 -3.31
CA ALA A 69 0.37 -4.13 -3.61
C ALA A 69 -1.12 -4.43 -3.86
N HIS A 70 -2.00 -3.40 -3.83
CA HIS A 70 -3.41 -3.57 -4.21
C HIS A 70 -3.55 -4.07 -5.65
N SER A 71 -2.69 -3.62 -6.57
CA SER A 71 -2.67 -4.08 -7.97
C SER A 71 -2.43 -5.59 -8.10
N TRP A 72 -1.71 -6.23 -7.18
CA TRP A 72 -1.62 -7.68 -7.14
C TRP A 72 -3.01 -8.31 -6.93
N VAL A 73 -3.76 -7.84 -5.94
CA VAL A 73 -5.10 -8.36 -5.65
C VAL A 73 -6.03 -8.11 -6.82
N GLU A 74 -5.98 -6.91 -7.40
CA GLU A 74 -6.80 -6.50 -8.55
C GLU A 74 -6.47 -7.27 -9.85
N SER A 75 -5.30 -7.91 -9.94
CA SER A 75 -4.89 -8.69 -11.12
C SER A 75 -5.56 -10.06 -11.22
N PHE A 76 -6.23 -10.52 -10.16
CA PHE A 76 -6.91 -11.81 -10.10
C PHE A 76 -8.42 -11.66 -10.21
N ASP A 77 -9.10 -12.75 -10.59
CA ASP A 77 -10.55 -12.76 -10.68
C ASP A 77 -11.24 -12.73 -9.30
N SER A 78 -10.52 -13.10 -8.23
CA SER A 78 -10.97 -12.97 -6.84
C SER A 78 -9.82 -12.67 -5.87
N GLU A 79 -10.15 -11.96 -4.78
CA GLU A 79 -9.21 -11.68 -3.70
C GLU A 79 -8.65 -12.95 -3.04
N LEU A 80 -9.48 -13.99 -2.89
CA LEU A 80 -9.05 -15.27 -2.34
C LEU A 80 -8.01 -15.95 -3.24
N GLU A 81 -8.20 -15.93 -4.55
CA GLU A 81 -7.24 -16.49 -5.50
C GLU A 81 -5.90 -15.76 -5.44
N ALA A 82 -5.94 -14.43 -5.38
CA ALA A 82 -4.74 -13.60 -5.20
C ALA A 82 -3.97 -13.97 -3.93
N PHE A 83 -4.67 -14.15 -2.82
CA PHE A 83 -4.08 -14.49 -1.53
C PHE A 83 -3.49 -15.92 -1.52
N ILE A 84 -4.21 -16.92 -2.02
CA ILE A 84 -3.71 -18.29 -2.12
C ILE A 84 -2.50 -18.36 -3.04
N THR A 85 -2.51 -17.64 -4.16
CA THR A 85 -1.37 -17.59 -5.08
C THR A 85 -0.16 -16.96 -4.42
N PHE A 86 -0.34 -15.87 -3.67
CA PHE A 86 0.74 -15.23 -2.92
C PHE A 86 1.32 -16.17 -1.85
N ALA A 87 0.47 -16.87 -1.10
CA ALA A 87 0.89 -17.84 -0.08
C ALA A 87 1.74 -18.99 -0.66
N LYS A 88 1.45 -19.44 -1.88
CA LYS A 88 2.24 -20.45 -2.58
C LYS A 88 3.63 -19.97 -2.99
N ILE A 89 3.73 -18.68 -3.38
CA ILE A 89 5.00 -18.09 -3.88
C ILE A 89 5.87 -17.62 -2.71
N TYR A 90 5.26 -17.08 -1.66
CA TYR A 90 5.94 -16.47 -0.52
C TYR A 90 5.49 -17.07 0.83
N PRO A 91 5.65 -18.39 1.04
CA PRO A 91 5.17 -19.05 2.26
C PRO A 91 5.85 -18.52 3.53
N ASP A 92 7.15 -18.13 3.43
CA ASP A 92 7.95 -17.66 4.56
C ASP A 92 7.73 -16.18 4.90
N ASN A 93 6.90 -15.46 4.15
CA ASN A 93 6.55 -14.06 4.38
C ASN A 93 5.16 -13.75 3.82
N CYS A 94 4.15 -14.49 4.27
CA CYS A 94 2.78 -14.38 3.78
C CYS A 94 2.01 -13.29 4.54
N ILE A 95 2.30 -12.02 4.21
CA ILE A 95 1.56 -10.86 4.72
C ILE A 95 0.56 -10.39 3.66
N LEU A 96 -0.73 -10.61 3.89
CA LEU A 96 -1.82 -10.36 2.95
C LEU A 96 -2.39 -8.95 3.12
N LEU A 97 -2.51 -8.19 2.04
CA LEU A 97 -3.07 -6.83 2.02
C LEU A 97 -4.60 -6.92 1.92
N VAL A 98 -5.28 -6.63 3.03
CA VAL A 98 -6.69 -7.01 3.23
C VAL A 98 -7.70 -5.89 3.00
N ASP A 99 -7.25 -4.70 2.64
CA ASP A 99 -8.10 -3.51 2.47
C ASP A 99 -8.27 -3.07 1.00
N THR A 100 -8.13 -4.01 0.06
CA THR A 100 -8.37 -3.70 -1.36
C THR A 100 -9.83 -3.38 -1.62
N TYR A 101 -10.75 -4.13 -1.03
CA TYR A 101 -12.21 -3.96 -1.19
C TYR A 101 -12.89 -3.62 0.13
N ASP A 102 -12.99 -4.57 1.06
CA ASP A 102 -13.57 -4.38 2.41
C ASP A 102 -12.78 -5.22 3.42
N THR A 103 -12.11 -4.54 4.34
CA THR A 103 -11.20 -5.18 5.29
C THR A 103 -11.90 -6.29 6.10
N LEU A 104 -13.06 -6.00 6.70
CA LEU A 104 -13.70 -6.91 7.65
C LEU A 104 -14.66 -7.91 6.99
N ARG A 105 -15.29 -7.54 5.86
CA ARG A 105 -16.26 -8.38 5.17
C ARG A 105 -15.66 -9.28 4.10
N SER A 106 -14.53 -8.90 3.53
CA SER A 106 -13.85 -9.62 2.45
C SER A 106 -12.41 -9.98 2.83
N GLY A 107 -11.56 -9.00 3.07
CA GLY A 107 -10.11 -9.17 3.24
C GLY A 107 -9.73 -10.14 4.36
N ILE A 108 -10.18 -9.89 5.59
CA ILE A 108 -9.87 -10.78 6.72
C ILE A 108 -10.49 -12.17 6.56
N PRO A 109 -11.76 -12.34 6.16
CA PRO A 109 -12.31 -13.68 5.88
C PRO A 109 -11.52 -14.45 4.82
N ASN A 110 -11.08 -13.80 3.74
CA ASN A 110 -10.28 -14.44 2.70
C ASN A 110 -8.83 -14.72 3.15
N ALA A 111 -8.25 -13.88 4.00
CA ALA A 111 -6.96 -14.15 4.63
C ALA A 111 -7.03 -15.38 5.53
N ILE A 112 -8.07 -15.52 6.38
CA ILE A 112 -8.29 -16.68 7.22
C ILE A 112 -8.41 -17.95 6.37
N LYS A 113 -9.23 -17.95 5.31
CA LYS A 113 -9.33 -19.09 4.38
C LYS A 113 -8.00 -19.45 3.74
N THR A 114 -7.16 -18.45 3.45
CA THR A 114 -5.82 -18.67 2.92
C THR A 114 -4.91 -19.33 3.95
N PHE A 115 -4.96 -18.90 5.22
CA PHE A 115 -4.18 -19.51 6.29
C PHE A 115 -4.66 -20.93 6.60
N GLU A 116 -5.96 -21.21 6.54
CA GLU A 116 -6.52 -22.56 6.59
C GLU A 116 -6.00 -23.41 5.43
N TYR A 117 -6.03 -22.89 4.21
CA TYR A 117 -5.46 -23.56 3.05
C TYR A 117 -3.97 -23.88 3.23
N MET A 118 -3.17 -22.94 3.77
CA MET A 118 -1.75 -23.19 4.06
C MET A 118 -1.59 -24.34 5.05
N ARG A 119 -2.29 -24.28 6.18
CA ARG A 119 -2.26 -25.32 7.22
C ARG A 119 -2.65 -26.71 6.66
N ASP A 120 -3.75 -26.77 5.93
CA ASP A 120 -4.32 -28.04 5.43
C ASP A 120 -3.46 -28.65 4.30
N ASN A 121 -2.61 -27.86 3.65
CA ASN A 121 -1.65 -28.31 2.63
C ASN A 121 -0.21 -28.42 3.15
N GLY A 122 0.02 -28.33 4.46
CA GLY A 122 1.35 -28.46 5.07
C GLY A 122 2.30 -27.30 4.75
N ILE A 123 1.77 -26.14 4.35
CA ILE A 123 2.56 -24.92 4.16
C ILE A 123 2.73 -24.25 5.54
N PRO A 124 3.95 -23.86 5.96
CA PRO A 124 4.18 -23.25 7.26
C PRO A 124 3.33 -22.01 7.51
N THR A 125 2.81 -21.87 8.73
CA THR A 125 2.00 -20.72 9.16
C THR A 125 2.67 -19.88 10.26
N ASP A 126 3.99 -20.00 10.41
CA ASP A 126 4.75 -19.27 11.43
C ASP A 126 4.99 -17.80 11.04
N HIS A 127 4.98 -17.50 9.75
CA HIS A 127 5.27 -16.19 9.18
C HIS A 127 4.10 -15.63 8.37
N ILE A 128 2.89 -15.82 8.88
CA ILE A 128 1.67 -15.27 8.30
C ILE A 128 1.26 -13.96 8.94
N GLY A 129 0.49 -13.15 8.21
CA GLY A 129 -0.08 -11.93 8.74
C GLY A 129 -0.94 -11.20 7.73
N VAL A 130 -1.47 -10.07 8.17
CA VAL A 130 -2.28 -9.19 7.34
C VAL A 130 -1.74 -7.77 7.40
N ARG A 131 -1.96 -7.00 6.33
CA ARG A 131 -1.64 -5.57 6.28
C ARG A 131 -2.90 -4.76 6.03
N ILE A 132 -3.06 -3.69 6.82
CA ILE A 132 -4.14 -2.71 6.71
C ILE A 132 -3.53 -1.36 6.33
N ASP A 133 -3.92 -0.80 5.19
CA ASP A 133 -3.34 0.42 4.58
C ASP A 133 -4.36 1.57 4.49
N SER A 134 -5.57 1.41 5.03
CA SER A 134 -6.63 2.43 4.98
C SER A 134 -7.67 2.25 6.08
N GLY A 135 -8.54 3.28 6.26
CA GLY A 135 -9.63 3.27 7.23
C GLY A 135 -9.20 3.61 8.66
N ASP A 136 -10.07 3.37 9.62
CA ASP A 136 -9.80 3.54 11.05
C ASP A 136 -8.91 2.41 11.56
N LEU A 137 -7.60 2.63 11.55
CA LEU A 137 -6.61 1.62 11.94
C LEU A 137 -6.80 1.15 13.40
N ALA A 138 -7.23 2.02 14.32
CA ALA A 138 -7.43 1.63 15.70
C ALA A 138 -8.63 0.67 15.84
N TYR A 139 -9.71 0.93 15.14
CA TYR A 139 -10.86 0.04 15.11
C TYR A 139 -10.55 -1.24 14.35
N LEU A 140 -10.03 -1.14 13.13
CA LEU A 140 -9.79 -2.27 12.24
C LEU A 140 -8.79 -3.26 12.82
N THR A 141 -7.69 -2.82 13.44
CA THR A 141 -6.71 -3.73 14.03
C THR A 141 -7.29 -4.53 15.21
N LYS A 142 -8.14 -3.93 16.04
CA LYS A 142 -8.83 -4.62 17.15
C LYS A 142 -9.79 -5.69 16.63
N GLN A 143 -10.59 -5.36 15.61
CA GLN A 143 -11.49 -6.34 15.00
C GLN A 143 -10.72 -7.47 14.31
N THR A 144 -9.68 -7.12 13.55
CA THR A 144 -8.80 -8.07 12.88
C THR A 144 -8.16 -9.04 13.86
N ARG A 145 -7.62 -8.55 14.98
CA ARG A 145 -7.01 -9.40 16.01
C ARG A 145 -8.04 -10.41 16.57
N ARG A 146 -9.24 -9.93 16.89
CA ARG A 146 -10.31 -10.80 17.36
C ARG A 146 -10.67 -11.88 16.34
N MET A 147 -10.86 -11.52 15.07
CA MET A 147 -11.21 -12.47 14.01
C MET A 147 -10.13 -13.52 13.79
N LEU A 148 -8.85 -13.11 13.80
CA LEU A 148 -7.73 -14.03 13.65
C LEU A 148 -7.61 -14.99 14.84
N ASP A 149 -7.83 -14.51 16.07
CA ASP A 149 -7.81 -15.35 17.28
C ASP A 149 -8.95 -16.36 17.30
N GLU A 150 -10.17 -15.92 16.98
CA GLU A 150 -11.37 -16.78 16.88
C GLU A 150 -11.20 -17.87 15.80
N ALA A 151 -10.46 -17.56 14.71
CA ALA A 151 -10.14 -18.51 13.64
C ALA A 151 -8.96 -19.45 13.97
N GLY A 152 -8.31 -19.28 15.13
CA GLY A 152 -7.19 -20.13 15.56
C GLY A 152 -5.82 -19.73 15.01
N PHE A 153 -5.64 -18.46 14.61
CA PHE A 153 -4.36 -17.90 14.12
C PHE A 153 -3.83 -16.76 15.02
N PRO A 154 -3.63 -17.01 16.35
CA PRO A 154 -3.14 -15.98 17.26
C PRO A 154 -1.72 -15.52 16.93
N GLN A 155 -0.90 -16.33 16.22
CA GLN A 155 0.44 -16.01 15.77
C GLN A 155 0.47 -15.06 14.57
N ALA A 156 -0.63 -14.91 13.81
CA ALA A 156 -0.70 -14.08 12.64
C ALA A 156 -0.42 -12.61 13.00
N LYS A 157 0.52 -11.99 12.28
CA LYS A 157 0.96 -10.61 12.52
C LYS A 157 0.02 -9.60 11.90
N ILE A 158 -0.15 -8.46 12.54
CA ILE A 158 -0.90 -7.32 12.01
C ILE A 158 0.10 -6.23 11.64
N CYS A 159 0.17 -5.90 10.36
CA CYS A 159 0.94 -4.80 9.82
C CYS A 159 0.02 -3.61 9.56
N ILE A 160 0.40 -2.44 10.01
CA ILE A 160 -0.29 -1.17 9.68
C ILE A 160 0.59 -0.31 8.79
N SER A 161 -0.02 0.47 7.93
CA SER A 161 0.65 1.45 7.07
C SER A 161 -0.34 2.57 6.70
N ASN A 162 0.07 3.52 5.86
CA ASN A 162 -0.67 4.72 5.46
C ASN A 162 -0.37 5.96 6.31
N GLY A 163 0.58 6.77 5.85
CA GLY A 163 0.86 8.09 6.39
C GLY A 163 1.29 8.13 7.87
N LEU A 164 1.83 7.03 8.37
CA LEU A 164 2.22 6.89 9.77
C LEU A 164 3.43 7.78 10.09
N ASN A 165 3.34 8.48 11.21
CA ASN A 165 4.40 9.26 11.81
C ASN A 165 4.40 9.05 13.33
N TYR A 166 5.30 9.72 14.05
CA TYR A 166 5.40 9.65 15.51
C TYR A 166 4.04 9.87 16.18
N ASP A 167 3.37 11.00 15.89
CA ASP A 167 2.14 11.41 16.57
C ASP A 167 0.96 10.47 16.26
N THR A 168 0.87 10.00 15.01
CA THR A 168 -0.19 9.05 14.62
C THR A 168 0.01 7.69 15.29
N ILE A 169 1.24 7.21 15.46
CA ILE A 169 1.53 5.95 16.14
C ILE A 169 1.17 6.07 17.62
N GLU A 170 1.58 7.15 18.31
CA GLU A 170 1.19 7.38 19.70
C GLU A 170 -0.32 7.44 19.87
N SER A 171 -1.02 8.14 18.96
CA SER A 171 -2.49 8.20 18.97
C SER A 171 -3.13 6.84 18.80
N LEU A 172 -2.63 5.99 17.89
CA LEU A 172 -3.13 4.63 17.68
C LEU A 172 -2.94 3.76 18.93
N ILE A 173 -1.78 3.87 19.58
CA ILE A 173 -1.50 3.16 20.85
C ILE A 173 -2.47 3.62 21.93
N ALA A 174 -2.68 4.92 22.08
CA ALA A 174 -3.61 5.48 23.07
C ALA A 174 -5.07 5.03 22.83
N GLN A 175 -5.45 4.76 21.57
CA GLN A 175 -6.75 4.21 21.19
C GLN A 175 -6.84 2.68 21.34
N GLY A 176 -5.78 2.02 21.77
CA GLY A 176 -5.72 0.57 21.95
C GLY A 176 -5.61 -0.22 20.66
N ALA A 177 -5.02 0.34 19.61
CA ALA A 177 -4.71 -0.39 18.39
C ALA A 177 -3.77 -1.57 18.67
N VAL A 178 -3.95 -2.67 17.93
CA VAL A 178 -3.15 -3.89 18.09
C VAL A 178 -2.40 -4.16 16.79
N PHE A 179 -1.09 -4.03 16.82
CA PHE A 179 -0.25 -4.28 15.65
C PHE A 179 1.16 -4.72 16.03
N ASP A 180 1.79 -5.48 15.16
CA ASP A 180 3.14 -6.05 15.33
C ASP A 180 4.16 -5.38 14.39
N LEU A 181 3.69 -4.87 13.23
CA LEU A 181 4.53 -4.34 12.18
C LEU A 181 4.01 -2.97 11.75
N ILE A 182 4.91 -2.07 11.42
CA ILE A 182 4.64 -0.71 10.95
C ILE A 182 5.35 -0.52 9.62
N GLY A 183 4.58 -0.28 8.55
CA GLY A 183 5.12 0.12 7.25
C GLY A 183 5.08 1.64 7.11
N CYS A 184 6.23 2.30 7.12
CA CYS A 184 6.32 3.75 7.04
C CYS A 184 7.14 4.19 5.84
N GLY A 185 6.61 5.14 5.06
CA GLY A 185 7.27 5.63 3.85
C GLY A 185 7.41 7.15 3.83
N ASP A 186 6.31 7.85 3.66
CA ASP A 186 6.27 9.30 3.42
C ASP A 186 7.08 10.10 4.45
N HIS A 187 6.88 9.81 5.72
CA HIS A 187 7.50 10.53 6.83
C HIS A 187 8.97 10.19 7.07
N ILE A 188 9.52 9.18 6.37
CA ILE A 188 10.95 8.88 6.37
C ILE A 188 11.65 9.53 5.18
N SER A 189 11.05 9.41 3.97
CA SER A 189 11.72 9.72 2.71
C SER A 189 11.21 10.96 2.01
N LYS A 190 10.19 11.64 2.55
CA LYS A 190 9.56 12.80 1.91
C LYS A 190 10.42 14.04 2.10
N PRO A 191 11.01 14.61 1.05
CA PRO A 191 11.70 15.90 1.13
C PRO A 191 10.70 17.05 1.32
N VAL A 192 11.19 18.18 1.83
CA VAL A 192 10.38 19.40 1.99
C VAL A 192 9.92 19.87 0.61
N GLY A 193 8.60 20.05 0.44
CA GLY A 193 8.00 20.50 -0.82
C GLY A 193 7.76 19.41 -1.87
N ASN A 194 7.90 18.14 -1.53
CA ASN A 194 7.65 17.05 -2.47
C ASN A 194 6.17 16.95 -2.88
N MET A 195 5.93 16.70 -4.16
CA MET A 195 4.60 16.34 -4.66
C MET A 195 4.31 14.86 -4.36
N GLY A 196 3.23 14.60 -3.65
CA GLY A 196 2.81 13.25 -3.30
C GLY A 196 2.22 12.48 -4.49
N ASN A 197 3.06 11.98 -5.39
CA ASN A 197 2.61 11.12 -6.49
C ASN A 197 2.28 9.71 -6.00
N VAL A 198 1.19 9.14 -6.53
CA VAL A 198 0.76 7.78 -6.27
C VAL A 198 0.45 7.08 -7.59
N TYR A 199 1.07 5.93 -7.81
CA TYR A 199 0.68 5.04 -8.90
C TYR A 199 -0.56 4.23 -8.49
N LYS A 200 -1.53 4.17 -9.40
CA LYS A 200 -2.72 3.33 -9.27
C LYS A 200 -2.95 2.59 -10.57
N GLU A 201 -3.13 1.29 -10.48
CA GLU A 201 -3.58 0.49 -11.61
C GLU A 201 -5.07 0.78 -11.85
N VAL A 202 -5.38 1.22 -13.05
CA VAL A 202 -6.76 1.53 -13.48
C VAL A 202 -7.27 0.58 -14.56
N GLU A 203 -6.37 -0.18 -15.17
CA GLU A 203 -6.69 -1.17 -16.19
C GLU A 203 -5.57 -2.21 -16.31
N LEU A 204 -5.93 -3.46 -16.48
CA LEU A 204 -5.04 -4.56 -16.84
C LEU A 204 -5.39 -5.06 -18.25
N LYS A 205 -4.39 -5.20 -19.13
CA LYS A 205 -4.56 -5.88 -20.42
C LYS A 205 -4.02 -7.30 -20.33
N GLN A 206 -4.89 -8.29 -20.43
CA GLN A 206 -4.56 -9.71 -20.35
C GLN A 206 -5.24 -10.46 -21.48
N ASP A 207 -4.51 -11.33 -22.19
CA ASP A 207 -5.03 -12.17 -23.29
C ASP A 207 -5.81 -11.38 -24.36
N GLY A 208 -5.39 -10.15 -24.64
CA GLY A 208 -6.03 -9.26 -25.61
C GLY A 208 -7.23 -8.48 -25.07
N PHE A 209 -7.74 -8.80 -23.90
CA PHE A 209 -8.87 -8.12 -23.26
C PHE A 209 -8.40 -7.06 -22.28
N ARG A 210 -9.14 -5.95 -22.20
CA ARG A 210 -8.94 -4.88 -21.22
C ARG A 210 -9.89 -5.09 -20.05
N LYS A 211 -9.34 -5.18 -18.84
CA LYS A 211 -10.10 -5.31 -17.59
C LYS A 211 -9.92 -4.01 -16.78
N PRO A 212 -10.94 -3.14 -16.67
CA PRO A 212 -10.88 -1.98 -15.79
C PRO A 212 -10.68 -2.42 -14.33
N LYS A 213 -9.87 -1.68 -13.58
CA LYS A 213 -9.56 -1.96 -12.17
C LYS A 213 -9.97 -0.79 -11.30
N LEU A 214 -10.55 -1.08 -10.17
CA LEU A 214 -11.03 -0.09 -9.21
C LEU A 214 -10.62 -0.48 -7.80
N LYS A 215 -9.84 0.39 -7.15
CA LYS A 215 -9.67 0.35 -5.71
C LYS A 215 -10.81 1.15 -5.08
N LEU A 216 -11.62 0.49 -4.25
CA LEU A 216 -12.55 1.18 -3.37
C LEU A 216 -11.79 1.74 -2.17
N SER A 217 -12.16 2.92 -1.73
CA SER A 217 -11.58 3.57 -0.55
C SER A 217 -12.67 4.23 0.25
N GLU A 218 -12.57 4.20 1.57
CA GLU A 218 -13.47 4.95 2.47
C GLU A 218 -13.31 6.47 2.28
N ASP A 219 -12.14 6.91 1.81
CA ASP A 219 -11.88 8.29 1.43
C ASP A 219 -12.26 8.50 -0.04
N THR A 220 -13.35 9.23 -0.29
CA THR A 220 -13.90 9.48 -1.63
C THR A 220 -12.91 10.15 -2.59
N ILE A 221 -11.96 10.96 -2.08
CA ILE A 221 -10.90 11.60 -2.87
C ILE A 221 -9.95 10.56 -3.46
N LYS A 222 -9.84 9.38 -2.86
CA LYS A 222 -8.96 8.29 -3.30
C LYS A 222 -9.63 7.28 -4.22
N ILE A 223 -10.92 7.44 -4.51
CA ILE A 223 -11.62 6.56 -5.47
C ILE A 223 -11.07 6.81 -6.86
N LEU A 224 -10.72 5.73 -7.55
CA LEU A 224 -10.15 5.79 -8.89
C LEU A 224 -11.24 5.92 -9.95
N ASN A 225 -10.86 6.49 -11.09
CA ASN A 225 -11.64 6.43 -12.32
C ASN A 225 -11.09 5.25 -13.16
N PRO A 226 -11.76 4.08 -13.16
CA PRO A 226 -11.23 2.86 -13.76
C PRO A 226 -11.17 2.93 -15.28
N GLY A 227 -10.30 2.12 -15.88
CA GLY A 227 -10.07 2.04 -17.33
C GLY A 227 -8.97 2.99 -17.81
N TYR A 228 -8.41 2.67 -18.98
CA TYR A 228 -7.36 3.48 -19.61
C TYR A 228 -7.95 4.77 -20.18
N LYS A 229 -7.48 5.91 -19.67
CA LYS A 229 -8.04 7.23 -19.94
C LYS A 229 -7.11 8.11 -20.77
N LYS A 230 -7.72 9.08 -21.45
CA LYS A 230 -7.05 10.26 -22.00
C LYS A 230 -7.50 11.49 -21.22
N VAL A 231 -6.62 12.45 -21.13
CA VAL A 231 -6.92 13.78 -20.58
C VAL A 231 -6.76 14.81 -21.68
N TYR A 232 -7.75 15.65 -21.82
CA TYR A 232 -7.78 16.73 -22.79
C TYR A 232 -8.11 18.03 -22.08
N ARG A 233 -7.65 19.15 -22.67
CA ARG A 233 -8.09 20.48 -22.28
C ARG A 233 -8.97 21.06 -23.38
N ALA A 234 -10.16 21.48 -23.02
CA ALA A 234 -11.11 22.12 -23.91
C ALA A 234 -10.97 23.63 -23.86
N TYR A 235 -10.83 24.25 -25.00
CA TYR A 235 -10.80 25.69 -25.18
C TYR A 235 -12.03 26.17 -25.95
N SER A 236 -12.51 27.39 -25.63
CA SER A 236 -13.49 28.06 -26.45
C SER A 236 -12.85 28.51 -27.76
N LYS A 237 -13.41 28.12 -28.90
CA LYS A 237 -12.96 28.62 -30.22
C LYS A 237 -13.18 30.12 -30.41
N GLU A 238 -14.15 30.68 -29.71
CA GLU A 238 -14.48 32.12 -29.79
C GLU A 238 -13.52 32.98 -28.96
N SER A 239 -13.25 32.58 -27.70
CA SER A 239 -12.49 33.39 -26.75
C SER A 239 -11.04 32.94 -26.57
N GLY A 240 -10.70 31.73 -26.97
CA GLY A 240 -9.39 31.10 -26.74
C GLY A 240 -9.10 30.71 -25.27
N TYR A 241 -10.06 30.89 -24.35
CA TYR A 241 -9.88 30.53 -22.94
C TYR A 241 -10.11 29.04 -22.71
N ALA A 242 -9.31 28.46 -21.80
CA ALA A 242 -9.55 27.11 -21.29
C ALA A 242 -10.86 27.09 -20.49
N LEU A 243 -11.74 26.13 -20.82
CA LEU A 243 -13.06 25.97 -20.21
C LEU A 243 -13.11 24.81 -19.24
N ALA A 244 -12.48 23.68 -19.59
CA ALA A 244 -12.51 22.47 -18.78
C ALA A 244 -11.35 21.54 -19.10
N ASP A 245 -10.99 20.69 -18.15
CA ASP A 245 -10.23 19.47 -18.38
C ASP A 245 -11.19 18.29 -18.46
N ILE A 246 -11.01 17.44 -19.49
CA ILE A 246 -11.91 16.31 -19.80
C ILE A 246 -11.13 15.03 -19.63
N ILE A 247 -11.62 14.13 -18.79
CA ILE A 247 -11.11 12.76 -18.67
C ILE A 247 -12.11 11.84 -19.37
N CYS A 248 -11.65 11.11 -20.38
CA CYS A 248 -12.51 10.21 -21.14
C CYS A 248 -11.82 8.87 -21.40
N ASP A 249 -12.58 7.86 -21.79
CA ASP A 249 -12.04 6.57 -22.21
C ASP A 249 -11.11 6.73 -23.41
N TYR A 250 -10.06 5.90 -23.48
CA TYR A 250 -9.01 6.03 -24.48
C TYR A 250 -9.54 5.98 -25.92
N GLU A 251 -10.57 5.20 -26.17
CA GLU A 251 -11.20 5.04 -27.50
C GLU A 251 -12.35 6.02 -27.75
N GLN A 252 -12.74 6.80 -26.74
CA GLN A 252 -13.84 7.76 -26.86
C GLN A 252 -13.43 8.92 -27.76
N VAL A 253 -14.30 9.24 -28.72
CA VAL A 253 -14.18 10.43 -29.58
C VAL A 253 -15.00 11.55 -28.94
N LEU A 254 -14.37 12.70 -28.73
CA LEU A 254 -15.02 13.87 -28.15
C LEU A 254 -15.63 14.73 -29.29
N PRO A 255 -16.83 15.33 -29.06
CA PRO A 255 -17.41 16.29 -30.01
C PRO A 255 -16.61 17.60 -29.95
N GLU A 256 -16.34 18.18 -31.13
CA GLU A 256 -15.54 19.41 -31.28
C GLU A 256 -16.38 20.64 -31.72
N ASP A 257 -17.70 20.63 -31.55
CA ASP A 257 -18.60 21.59 -32.17
C ASP A 257 -18.18 23.07 -31.95
N ASN A 258 -18.01 23.51 -30.72
CA ASN A 258 -17.57 24.87 -30.39
C ASN A 258 -16.28 24.88 -29.53
N LEU A 259 -15.60 23.75 -29.45
CA LEU A 259 -14.43 23.55 -28.61
C LEU A 259 -13.22 23.16 -29.45
N GLU A 260 -12.07 23.68 -29.08
CA GLU A 260 -10.77 23.15 -29.48
C GLU A 260 -10.31 22.20 -28.36
N ILE A 261 -10.06 20.94 -28.71
CA ILE A 261 -9.68 19.89 -27.77
C ILE A 261 -8.20 19.56 -27.97
N VAL A 262 -7.38 19.76 -26.94
CA VAL A 262 -5.93 19.57 -26.95
C VAL A 262 -5.50 18.57 -25.87
#